data_e5fc89aa5c9305a4dc2357f83a82acf1
#
_entry.id   e5fc89aa5c9305a4dc2357f83a82acf1
#
_cell.length_a   1.000
_cell.length_b   1.000
_cell.length_c   1.000
_cell.angle_alpha   90.00
_cell.angle_beta   90.00
_cell.angle_gamma   90.00
#
_symmetry.space_group_name_H-M   'P 1'
#
loop_
_entity.id
_entity.type
_entity.pdbx_description
1 polymer ?
#
loop_
_entity_poly.entity_id
_entity_poly.type
_entity_poly.pdbx_seq_one_letter_code
_entity_poly.pdbx_strand_id
1 'polypeptide(L)'
;KTRKPVLIKFWAPWCGYCRALAPALESIEKQYESLISVGRVNFDAETALVRRYNIHALPTLLLFINGAVAGFLIDPSSEKEIDVFLRKMLGLNAGGLYGKYV
;
A
#
# COMPACT_ATOMS: atom_id res chain seq x y z
N LYS A 1 -4.11 -21.73 -7.58
CA LYS A 1 -3.14 -20.72 -7.96
C LYS A 1 -3.25 -19.47 -7.09
N THR A 2 -2.13 -19.07 -6.52
CA THR A 2 -2.11 -17.96 -5.59
C THR A 2 -1.93 -16.64 -6.32
N ARG A 3 -2.74 -15.65 -5.98
CA ARG A 3 -2.58 -14.30 -6.50
C ARG A 3 -1.72 -13.48 -5.56
N LYS A 4 -0.97 -12.56 -6.13
CA LYS A 4 -0.16 -11.67 -5.31
C LYS A 4 -1.08 -10.75 -4.50
N PRO A 5 -0.68 -10.40 -3.28
CA PRO A 5 -1.36 -9.34 -2.55
C PRO A 5 -1.33 -8.04 -3.35
N VAL A 6 -2.30 -7.17 -3.09
CA VAL A 6 -2.43 -5.91 -3.81
C VAL A 6 -2.42 -4.75 -2.82
N LEU A 7 -1.51 -3.82 -3.03
CA LEU A 7 -1.45 -2.59 -2.24
C LEU A 7 -2.13 -1.49 -3.05
N ILE A 8 -3.20 -0.91 -2.50
CA ILE A 8 -3.97 0.12 -3.19
C ILE A 8 -3.75 1.45 -2.50
N LYS A 9 -3.36 2.46 -3.27
CA LYS A 9 -3.24 3.83 -2.80
C LYS A 9 -4.49 4.61 -3.21
N PHE A 10 -5.20 5.14 -2.23
CA PHE A 10 -6.27 6.11 -2.47
C PHE A 10 -5.64 7.49 -2.49
N TRP A 11 -5.88 8.24 -3.55
CA TRP A 11 -5.23 9.52 -3.79
C TRP A 11 -6.21 10.47 -4.46
N ALA A 12 -5.85 11.74 -4.57
CA ALA A 12 -6.62 12.72 -5.33
C ALA A 12 -5.67 13.75 -5.93
N PRO A 13 -6.05 14.36 -7.06
CA PRO A 13 -5.17 15.34 -7.72
C PRO A 13 -4.84 16.55 -6.84
N TRP A 14 -5.75 16.92 -5.96
CA TRP A 14 -5.57 18.07 -5.06
C TRP A 14 -4.81 17.74 -3.80
N CYS A 15 -4.43 16.51 -3.60
CA CYS A 15 -3.82 16.04 -2.36
C CYS A 15 -2.29 16.19 -2.42
N GLY A 16 -1.77 17.20 -1.71
CA GLY A 16 -0.33 17.44 -1.68
C GLY A 16 0.45 16.30 -1.05
N TYR A 17 -0.07 15.72 0.02
CA TYR A 17 0.59 14.59 0.68
C TYR A 17 0.64 13.37 -0.22
N CYS A 18 -0.38 13.17 -1.06
CA CYS A 18 -0.38 12.06 -2.03
C CYS A 18 0.75 12.23 -3.03
N ARG A 19 0.94 13.45 -3.54
CA ARG A 19 2.03 13.74 -4.47
C ARG A 19 3.38 13.55 -3.81
N ALA A 20 3.51 13.99 -2.56
CA ALA A 20 4.76 13.83 -1.82
C ALA A 20 5.11 12.37 -1.60
N LEU A 21 4.10 11.53 -1.43
CA LEU A 21 4.31 10.09 -1.20
C LEU A 21 4.61 9.31 -2.49
N ALA A 22 4.27 9.87 -3.65
CA ALA A 22 4.37 9.13 -4.91
C ALA A 22 5.75 8.50 -5.16
N PRO A 23 6.88 9.23 -4.98
CA PRO A 23 8.19 8.60 -5.21
C PRO A 23 8.46 7.43 -4.28
N ALA A 24 8.04 7.52 -3.02
CA ALA A 24 8.23 6.43 -2.06
C ALA A 24 7.43 5.21 -2.48
N LEU A 25 6.21 5.41 -2.93
CA LEU A 25 5.37 4.30 -3.36
C LEU A 25 5.93 3.66 -4.64
N GLU A 26 6.44 4.46 -5.56
CA GLU A 26 7.06 3.93 -6.77
C GLU A 26 8.28 3.07 -6.44
N SER A 27 9.07 3.51 -5.47
CA SER A 27 10.22 2.74 -5.00
C SER A 27 9.77 1.41 -4.39
N ILE A 28 8.74 1.45 -3.57
CA ILE A 28 8.16 0.24 -2.97
C ILE A 28 7.64 -0.70 -4.05
N GLU A 29 6.95 -0.16 -5.04
CA GLU A 29 6.41 -0.98 -6.14
C GLU A 29 7.51 -1.73 -6.86
N LYS A 30 8.63 -1.08 -7.10
CA LYS A 30 9.76 -1.71 -7.75
C LYS A 30 10.42 -2.74 -6.84
N GLN A 31 10.62 -2.39 -5.58
CA GLN A 31 11.28 -3.25 -4.62
C GLN A 31 10.50 -4.54 -4.38
N TYR A 32 9.19 -4.45 -4.37
CA TYR A 32 8.30 -5.57 -4.05
C TYR A 32 7.62 -6.19 -5.27
N GLU A 33 8.10 -5.89 -6.47
CA GLU A 33 7.37 -6.26 -7.68
C GLU A 33 7.12 -7.76 -7.83
N SER A 34 7.98 -8.60 -7.26
CA SER A 34 7.77 -10.05 -7.32
C SER A 34 6.80 -10.54 -6.27
N LEU A 35 6.45 -9.72 -5.29
CA LEU A 35 5.66 -10.12 -4.13
C LEU A 35 4.27 -9.52 -4.11
N ILE A 36 4.11 -8.29 -4.59
CA ILE A 36 2.82 -7.60 -4.56
C ILE A 36 2.57 -6.87 -5.87
N SER A 37 1.31 -6.55 -6.10
CA SER A 37 0.92 -5.60 -7.14
C SER A 37 0.52 -4.30 -6.46
N VAL A 38 0.70 -3.18 -7.16
CA VAL A 38 0.33 -1.87 -6.63
C VAL A 38 -0.70 -1.24 -7.56
N GLY A 39 -1.79 -0.77 -6.99
CA GLY A 39 -2.83 -0.07 -7.72
C GLY A 39 -3.09 1.29 -7.11
N ARG A 40 -3.77 2.14 -7.86
CA ARG A 40 -4.08 3.49 -7.43
C ARG A 40 -5.54 3.78 -7.73
N VAL A 41 -6.24 4.35 -6.74
CA VAL A 41 -7.67 4.66 -6.87
C VAL A 41 -7.85 6.15 -6.63
N ASN A 42 -8.47 6.82 -7.58
CA ASN A 42 -8.76 8.25 -7.48
C ASN A 42 -9.99 8.44 -6.58
N PHE A 43 -9.77 9.09 -5.45
CA PHE A 43 -10.80 9.32 -4.44
C PHE A 43 -12.02 10.05 -5.02
N ASP A 44 -11.79 11.01 -5.89
CA ASP A 44 -12.88 11.81 -6.45
C ASP A 44 -13.71 11.04 -7.48
N ALA A 45 -13.05 10.10 -8.19
CA ALA A 45 -13.70 9.38 -9.27
C ALA A 45 -14.40 8.10 -8.82
N GLU A 46 -13.84 7.43 -7.81
CA GLU A 46 -14.30 6.11 -7.39
C GLU A 46 -15.06 6.18 -6.07
N THR A 47 -16.17 6.92 -6.08
CA THR A 47 -16.92 7.18 -4.85
C THR A 47 -17.47 5.92 -4.20
N ALA A 48 -17.82 4.92 -4.99
CA ALA A 48 -18.33 3.66 -4.44
C ALA A 48 -17.26 2.93 -3.64
N LEU A 49 -16.02 2.90 -4.15
CA LEU A 49 -14.92 2.25 -3.44
C LEU A 49 -14.55 3.02 -2.18
N VAL A 50 -14.52 4.35 -2.27
CA VAL A 50 -14.24 5.21 -1.12
C VAL A 50 -15.23 4.93 0.00
N ARG A 51 -16.48 4.80 -0.34
CA ARG A 51 -17.53 4.54 0.62
C ARG A 51 -17.44 3.12 1.18
N ARG A 52 -17.22 2.16 0.29
CA ARG A 52 -17.13 0.76 0.68
C ARG A 52 -16.03 0.51 1.70
N TYR A 53 -14.88 1.13 1.50
CA TYR A 53 -13.73 0.93 2.38
C TYR A 53 -13.56 2.03 3.40
N ASN A 54 -14.55 2.93 3.49
CA ASN A 54 -14.59 3.94 4.54
C ASN A 54 -13.34 4.83 4.55
N ILE A 55 -12.97 5.32 3.37
CA ILE A 55 -11.76 6.14 3.23
C ILE A 55 -12.09 7.58 3.63
N HIS A 56 -11.41 8.11 4.64
CA HIS A 56 -11.66 9.45 5.17
C HIS A 56 -10.44 10.35 5.14
N ALA A 57 -9.28 9.83 4.81
CA ALA A 57 -8.06 10.60 4.77
C ALA A 57 -7.23 10.19 3.57
N LEU A 58 -6.41 11.09 3.06
CA LEU A 58 -5.55 10.82 1.91
C LEU A 58 -4.13 11.25 2.23
N PRO A 59 -3.14 10.47 1.81
CA PRO A 59 -3.26 9.17 1.16
C PRO A 59 -3.60 8.07 2.15
N THR A 60 -4.35 7.08 1.71
CA THR A 60 -4.58 5.85 2.49
C THR A 60 -4.13 4.69 1.63
N LEU A 61 -3.37 3.78 2.24
CA LEU A 61 -2.96 2.55 1.59
C LEU A 61 -3.72 1.39 2.21
N LEU A 62 -4.34 0.56 1.35
CA LEU A 62 -4.97 -0.68 1.80
C LEU A 62 -4.20 -1.85 1.21
N LEU A 63 -3.90 -2.84 2.03
CA LEU A 63 -3.30 -4.08 1.55
C LEU A 63 -4.36 -5.16 1.51
N PHE A 64 -4.56 -5.73 0.31
CA PHE A 64 -5.49 -6.83 0.10
C PHE A 64 -4.71 -8.13 -0.04
N ILE A 65 -5.14 -9.14 0.71
CA ILE A 65 -4.59 -10.49 0.57
C ILE A 65 -5.78 -11.42 0.36
N ASN A 66 -5.74 -12.14 -0.76
CA ASN A 66 -6.82 -13.06 -1.13
C ASN A 66 -8.18 -12.37 -1.16
N GLY A 67 -8.21 -11.13 -1.67
CA GLY A 67 -9.45 -10.41 -1.86
C GLY A 67 -10.00 -9.70 -0.63
N ALA A 68 -9.33 -9.80 0.51
CA ALA A 68 -9.78 -9.17 1.74
C ALA A 68 -8.75 -8.17 2.26
N VAL A 69 -9.21 -7.12 2.92
CA VAL A 69 -8.30 -6.13 3.51
C VAL A 69 -7.53 -6.79 4.65
N ALA A 70 -6.21 -6.84 4.51
CA ALA A 70 -5.33 -7.40 5.54
C ALA A 70 -4.80 -6.32 6.47
N GLY A 71 -4.67 -5.09 6.00
CA GLY A 71 -4.17 -4.00 6.81
C GLY A 71 -4.22 -2.69 6.05
N PHE A 72 -3.87 -1.61 6.75
CA PHE A 72 -3.92 -0.29 6.13
C PHE A 72 -2.91 0.65 6.79
N LEU A 73 -2.54 1.69 6.04
CA LEU A 73 -1.75 2.81 6.53
C LEU A 73 -2.43 4.09 6.13
N ILE A 74 -2.57 5.02 7.06
CA ILE A 74 -3.11 6.34 6.78
C ILE A 74 -1.96 7.34 6.83
N ASP A 75 -1.78 8.06 5.71
CA ASP A 75 -0.79 9.12 5.59
C ASP A 75 0.60 8.67 6.06
N PRO A 76 1.15 7.60 5.48
CA PRO A 76 2.50 7.18 5.88
C PRO A 76 3.50 8.28 5.55
N SER A 77 4.47 8.49 6.44
CA SER A 77 5.40 9.60 6.32
C SER A 77 6.61 9.30 5.46
N SER A 78 6.87 8.02 5.16
CA SER A 78 8.10 7.67 4.47
C SER A 78 8.00 6.31 3.80
N GLU A 79 8.94 6.07 2.89
CA GLU A 79 9.11 4.76 2.28
C GLU A 79 9.38 3.70 3.34
N LYS A 80 10.15 4.05 4.36
CA LYS A 80 10.49 3.09 5.42
C LYS A 80 9.24 2.63 6.16
N GLU A 81 8.31 3.53 6.41
CA GLU A 81 7.07 3.15 7.10
C GLU A 81 6.28 2.14 6.28
N ILE A 82 6.22 2.34 4.97
CA ILE A 82 5.53 1.40 4.08
C ILE A 82 6.26 0.06 4.07
N ASP A 83 7.58 0.10 4.01
CA ASP A 83 8.40 -1.11 3.99
C ASP A 83 8.19 -1.94 5.25
N VAL A 84 8.23 -1.31 6.41
CA VAL A 84 8.02 -1.98 7.69
C VAL A 84 6.62 -2.60 7.74
N PHE A 85 5.62 -1.86 7.30
CA PHE A 85 4.25 -2.35 7.25
C PHE A 85 4.14 -3.60 6.37
N LEU A 86 4.72 -3.56 5.18
CA LEU A 86 4.64 -4.68 4.25
C LEU A 86 5.37 -5.91 4.78
N ARG A 87 6.54 -5.72 5.37
CA ARG A 87 7.27 -6.84 5.96
C ARG A 87 6.45 -7.54 7.02
N LYS A 88 5.83 -6.75 7.87
CA LYS A 88 4.98 -7.29 8.93
C LYS A 88 3.78 -8.02 8.36
N MET A 89 3.08 -7.39 7.43
CA MET A 89 1.86 -7.96 6.89
C MET A 89 2.10 -9.20 6.04
N LEU A 90 3.23 -9.23 5.34
CA LEU A 90 3.56 -10.36 4.46
C LEU A 90 4.34 -11.46 5.15
N GLY A 91 4.62 -11.29 6.45
CA GLY A 91 5.36 -12.30 7.20
C GLY A 91 6.83 -12.36 6.88
N LEU A 92 7.41 -11.26 6.41
CA LEU A 92 8.84 -11.18 6.12
C LEU A 92 9.57 -10.72 7.36
N ASN A 93 10.82 -11.16 7.54
CA ASN A 93 11.53 -10.73 8.72
C ASN A 93 12.19 -9.37 8.51
N ALA A 94 12.65 -8.78 9.61
CA ALA A 94 13.13 -7.42 9.61
C ALA A 94 14.40 -7.21 8.79
N GLY A 95 15.16 -8.27 8.58
CA GLY A 95 16.46 -8.13 7.94
C GLY A 95 16.46 -8.26 6.45
N GLY A 96 15.32 -8.60 5.87
CA GLY A 96 15.28 -8.77 4.44
C GLY A 96 13.99 -9.37 3.95
N LEU A 97 13.89 -9.50 2.65
CA LEU A 97 12.67 -9.99 2.03
C LEU A 97 12.53 -11.51 2.08
N TYR A 98 13.58 -12.22 2.42
CA TYR A 98 13.59 -13.67 2.28
C TYR A 98 14.01 -14.41 3.53
N GLY A 99 13.70 -13.85 4.67
CA GLY A 99 13.95 -14.57 5.89
C GLY A 99 15.40 -14.63 6.31
N LYS A 100 16.16 -13.65 5.94
CA LYS A 100 17.57 -13.63 6.18
C LYS A 100 17.95 -13.71 7.66
N TYR A 101 17.11 -13.19 8.52
CA TYR A 101 17.39 -13.13 9.95
C TYR A 101 16.47 -13.99 10.78
N VAL A 102 15.92 -14.96 10.17
CA VAL A 102 15.01 -15.86 10.86
C VAL A 102 15.73 -16.56 12.02
#